data_6b9594714e383dc62c7a31d382b7fcac
#
_entry.id   6b9594714e383dc62c7a31d382b7fcac
#
_cell.length_a   1.000
_cell.length_b   1.000
_cell.length_c   1.000
_cell.angle_alpha   90.00
_cell.angle_beta   90.00
_cell.angle_gamma   90.00
#
_symmetry.space_group_name_H-M   'P 1'
#
loop_
_entity.id
_entity.type
_entity.pdbx_description
1 polymer ?
#
loop_
_entity_poly.entity_id
_entity_poly.type
_entity_poly.pdbx_seq_one_letter_code
_entity_poly.pdbx_strand_id
1 'polypeptide(L)'
;YSRSGLYEALKHEETHRHSRFLTVMLLDIDYFKSINDNYGHECGDRVLASFARQVQQVVGEDGMVARMGGEEFAVVVNSGDARHGYELAERIRTTVANHPFTWRQQTLSLTVSIGLGSGKAESWQLTEVFNKLMAEADDHLYRSKKAGRNRTSARVADEQIAAPSGSET
;
A
#
# COMPACT_ATOMS: atom_id res chain seq x y z
N TYR A 1 3.91 -4.38 11.39
CA TYR A 1 2.85 -4.28 12.40
C TYR A 1 1.71 -5.25 12.12
N SER A 2 1.04 -5.67 13.17
CA SER A 2 -0.33 -6.18 13.08
C SER A 2 -1.31 -5.01 12.93
N ARG A 3 -2.59 -5.32 12.65
CA ARG A 3 -3.64 -4.29 12.59
C ARG A 3 -3.73 -3.50 13.90
N SER A 4 -3.79 -4.18 15.05
CA SER A 4 -3.83 -3.50 16.36
C SER A 4 -2.55 -2.73 16.65
N GLY A 5 -1.39 -3.28 16.31
CA GLY A 5 -0.11 -2.60 16.47
C GLY A 5 0.00 -1.31 15.66
N LEU A 6 -0.60 -1.25 14.47
CA LEU A 6 -0.69 -0.04 13.67
C LEU A 6 -1.49 1.06 14.41
N TYR A 7 -2.67 0.71 14.93
CA TYR A 7 -3.50 1.67 15.68
C TYR A 7 -2.82 2.16 16.95
N GLU A 8 -2.11 1.29 17.66
CA GLU A 8 -1.31 1.69 18.83
C GLU A 8 -0.19 2.65 18.46
N ALA A 9 0.52 2.38 17.37
CA ALA A 9 1.56 3.26 16.86
C ALA A 9 1.01 4.63 16.45
N LEU A 10 -0.15 4.69 15.79
CA LEU A 10 -0.81 5.95 15.44
C LEU A 10 -1.20 6.75 16.68
N LYS A 11 -1.75 6.10 17.71
CA LYS A 11 -2.07 6.77 18.97
C LYS A 11 -0.83 7.30 19.68
N HIS A 12 0.27 6.59 19.64
CA HIS A 12 1.53 7.07 20.19
C HIS A 12 2.03 8.31 19.44
N GLU A 13 1.91 8.33 18.13
CA GLU A 13 2.28 9.48 17.29
C GLU A 13 1.39 10.72 17.53
N GLU A 14 0.14 10.54 17.97
CA GLU A 14 -0.75 11.65 18.35
C GLU A 14 -0.20 12.50 19.50
N THR A 15 0.73 11.99 20.29
CA THR A 15 1.39 12.73 21.37
C THR A 15 2.43 13.74 20.86
N HIS A 16 2.85 13.63 19.60
CA HIS A 16 3.82 14.51 18.99
C HIS A 16 3.12 15.60 18.16
N ARG A 17 3.38 16.85 18.49
CA ARG A 17 2.71 18.01 17.85
C ARG A 17 3.33 18.34 16.50
N HIS A 18 2.87 17.73 15.44
CA HIS A 18 3.23 18.08 14.07
C HIS A 18 2.05 17.96 13.13
N SER A 19 1.87 18.95 12.26
CA SER A 19 1.00 18.84 11.10
C SER A 19 1.67 17.95 10.07
N ARG A 20 0.94 17.01 9.49
CA ARG A 20 1.46 16.03 8.53
C ARG A 20 0.56 15.95 7.31
N PHE A 21 1.14 15.62 6.19
CA PHE A 21 0.40 15.15 5.03
C PHE A 21 0.56 13.64 4.92
N LEU A 22 -0.53 12.92 5.12
CA LEU A 22 -0.52 11.46 5.13
C LEU A 22 -0.99 10.88 3.81
N THR A 23 -0.36 9.80 3.41
CA THR A 23 -0.91 8.87 2.43
C THR A 23 -1.12 7.52 3.10
N VAL A 24 -2.34 7.02 2.99
CA VAL A 24 -2.72 5.67 3.40
C VAL A 24 -2.90 4.84 2.13
N MET A 25 -2.22 3.70 2.09
CA MET A 25 -2.30 2.76 0.99
C MET A 25 -2.94 1.48 1.50
N LEU A 26 -3.89 0.94 0.76
CA LEU A 26 -4.33 -0.45 0.91
C LEU A 26 -3.79 -1.26 -0.27
N LEU A 27 -3.16 -2.36 0.05
CA LEU A 27 -2.51 -3.26 -0.89
C LEU A 27 -3.12 -4.65 -0.78
N ASP A 28 -3.42 -5.24 -1.91
CA ASP A 28 -3.96 -6.60 -2.00
C ASP A 28 -3.19 -7.37 -3.07
N ILE A 29 -2.61 -8.51 -2.70
CA ILE A 29 -1.88 -9.36 -3.63
C ILE A 29 -2.87 -9.95 -4.62
N ASP A 30 -2.66 -9.68 -5.91
CA ASP A 30 -3.54 -10.13 -6.98
C ASP A 30 -3.54 -11.66 -7.08
N TYR A 31 -4.74 -12.24 -7.17
CA TYR A 31 -4.95 -13.68 -7.33
C TYR A 31 -4.31 -14.55 -6.23
N PHE A 32 -4.24 -14.04 -5.01
CA PHE A 32 -3.62 -14.77 -3.89
C PHE A 32 -4.32 -16.10 -3.59
N LYS A 33 -5.65 -16.14 -3.68
CA LYS A 33 -6.40 -17.39 -3.53
C LYS A 33 -5.95 -18.45 -4.55
N SER A 34 -5.72 -18.06 -5.79
CA SER A 34 -5.22 -18.93 -6.84
C SER A 34 -3.84 -19.50 -6.49
N ILE A 35 -2.98 -18.71 -5.86
CA ILE A 35 -1.65 -19.16 -5.40
C ILE A 35 -1.82 -20.28 -4.35
N ASN A 36 -2.68 -20.08 -3.36
CA ASN A 36 -2.97 -21.10 -2.36
C ASN A 36 -3.58 -22.36 -2.98
N ASP A 37 -4.54 -22.19 -3.89
CA ASP A 37 -5.23 -23.32 -4.53
C ASP A 37 -4.30 -24.15 -5.42
N ASN A 38 -3.37 -23.51 -6.12
CA ASN A 38 -2.46 -24.18 -7.06
C ASN A 38 -1.15 -24.66 -6.43
N TYR A 39 -0.65 -23.99 -5.40
CA TYR A 39 0.68 -24.26 -4.82
C TYR A 39 0.65 -24.60 -3.32
N GLY A 40 -0.50 -24.50 -2.68
CA GLY A 40 -0.68 -24.80 -1.26
C GLY A 40 -0.48 -23.61 -0.33
N HIS A 41 -0.98 -23.75 0.90
CA HIS A 41 -0.95 -22.69 1.90
C HIS A 41 0.47 -22.36 2.37
N GLU A 42 1.38 -23.32 2.36
CA GLU A 42 2.79 -23.06 2.69
C GLU A 42 3.43 -22.09 1.69
N CYS A 43 3.14 -22.27 0.40
CA CYS A 43 3.56 -21.33 -0.64
C CYS A 43 2.95 -19.95 -0.41
N GLY A 44 1.65 -19.88 -0.13
CA GLY A 44 0.97 -18.63 0.18
C GLY A 44 1.58 -17.90 1.36
N ASP A 45 1.92 -18.59 2.43
CA ASP A 45 2.57 -18.00 3.61
C ASP A 45 3.95 -17.42 3.27
N ARG A 46 4.72 -18.12 2.44
CA ARG A 46 6.03 -17.65 1.97
C ARG A 46 5.89 -16.43 1.05
N VAL A 47 4.88 -16.42 0.18
CA VAL A 47 4.55 -15.26 -0.67
C VAL A 47 4.21 -14.05 0.19
N LEU A 48 3.37 -14.21 1.21
CA LEU A 48 3.02 -13.12 2.14
C LEU A 48 4.25 -12.56 2.86
N ALA A 49 5.13 -13.43 3.35
CA ALA A 49 6.35 -13.01 4.03
C ALA A 49 7.31 -12.27 3.08
N SER A 50 7.47 -12.75 1.86
CA SER A 50 8.28 -12.09 0.83
C SER A 50 7.72 -10.73 0.44
N PHE A 51 6.41 -10.66 0.22
CA PHE A 51 5.71 -9.42 -0.09
C PHE A 51 5.89 -8.38 1.03
N ALA A 52 5.68 -8.77 2.27
CA ALA A 52 5.86 -7.88 3.42
C ALA A 52 7.28 -7.29 3.48
N ARG A 53 8.30 -8.12 3.25
CA ARG A 53 9.70 -7.66 3.21
C ARG A 53 9.94 -6.66 2.07
N GLN A 54 9.43 -6.93 0.87
CA GLN A 54 9.58 -6.03 -0.27
C GLN A 54 8.92 -4.68 -0.01
N VAL A 55 7.71 -4.68 0.51
CA VAL A 55 6.99 -3.45 0.86
C VAL A 55 7.75 -2.66 1.91
N GLN A 56 8.22 -3.33 2.98
CA GLN A 56 8.97 -2.68 4.05
C GLN A 56 10.28 -2.07 3.54
N GLN A 57 10.98 -2.74 2.64
CA GLN A 57 12.21 -2.21 2.04
C GLN A 57 11.96 -0.96 1.20
N VAL A 58 10.87 -0.93 0.43
CA VAL A 58 10.52 0.24 -0.39
C VAL A 58 10.07 1.39 0.49
N VAL A 59 9.24 1.14 1.50
CA VAL A 59 8.71 2.17 2.40
C VAL A 59 9.80 2.73 3.32
N GLY A 60 10.72 1.88 3.77
CA GLY A 60 11.79 2.29 4.68
C GLY A 60 11.29 2.60 6.10
N GLU A 61 12.07 3.41 6.83
CA GLU A 61 11.80 3.73 8.23
C GLU A 61 10.75 4.85 8.41
N ASP A 62 10.47 5.61 7.34
CA ASP A 62 9.57 6.76 7.39
C ASP A 62 8.09 6.40 7.33
N GLY A 63 7.78 5.13 7.16
CA GLY A 63 6.42 4.65 7.05
C GLY A 63 6.14 3.45 7.93
N MET A 64 4.86 3.19 8.10
CA MET A 64 4.35 2.03 8.84
C MET A 64 3.75 1.05 7.85
N VAL A 65 4.12 -0.22 7.96
CA VAL A 65 3.55 -1.32 7.16
C VAL A 65 2.85 -2.29 8.11
N ALA A 66 1.60 -2.60 7.83
CA ALA A 66 0.81 -3.52 8.63
C ALA A 66 0.06 -4.52 7.77
N ARG A 67 -0.03 -5.76 8.25
CA ARG A 67 -0.95 -6.75 7.69
C ARG A 67 -2.32 -6.53 8.31
N MET A 68 -3.32 -6.29 7.48
CA MET A 68 -4.68 -6.00 7.92
C MET A 68 -5.52 -7.26 8.07
N GLY A 69 -5.20 -8.29 7.33
CA GLY A 69 -5.85 -9.60 7.36
C GLY A 69 -5.69 -10.30 6.00
N GLY A 70 -5.64 -11.63 5.98
CA GLY A 70 -5.48 -12.39 4.74
C GLY A 70 -4.27 -11.92 3.93
N GLU A 71 -4.51 -11.49 2.71
CA GLU A 71 -3.52 -10.94 1.77
C GLU A 71 -3.54 -9.40 1.68
N GLU A 72 -4.24 -8.73 2.58
CA GLU A 72 -4.37 -7.27 2.59
C GLU A 72 -3.39 -6.62 3.55
N PHE A 73 -2.69 -5.60 3.06
CA PHE A 73 -1.72 -4.81 3.81
C PHE A 73 -2.09 -3.34 3.75
N ALA A 74 -1.70 -2.60 4.78
CA ALA A 74 -1.80 -1.15 4.81
C ALA A 74 -0.41 -0.54 4.96
N VAL A 75 -0.21 0.60 4.31
CA VAL A 75 0.98 1.44 4.46
C VAL A 75 0.51 2.84 4.84
N VAL A 76 1.14 3.41 5.85
CA VAL A 76 0.90 4.79 6.27
C VAL A 76 2.22 5.54 6.21
N VAL A 77 2.26 6.60 5.43
CA VAL A 77 3.47 7.43 5.30
C VAL A 77 3.13 8.90 5.44
N ASN A 78 4.08 9.66 5.98
CA ASN A 78 4.09 11.11 5.84
C ASN A 78 4.73 11.43 4.50
N SER A 79 3.91 11.65 3.47
CA SER A 79 4.37 11.78 2.09
C SER A 79 4.70 13.22 1.67
N GLY A 80 4.35 14.20 2.51
CA GLY A 80 4.51 15.61 2.18
C GLY A 80 3.42 16.13 1.24
N ASP A 81 3.08 15.38 0.19
CA ASP A 81 1.98 15.65 -0.74
C ASP A 81 1.42 14.36 -1.36
N ALA A 82 0.35 14.50 -2.13
CA ALA A 82 -0.29 13.36 -2.78
C ALA A 82 0.59 12.70 -3.85
N ARG A 83 1.38 13.48 -4.55
CA ARG A 83 2.29 13.00 -5.60
C ARG A 83 3.34 12.05 -5.06
N HIS A 84 4.02 12.39 -3.98
CA HIS A 84 5.01 11.53 -3.35
C HIS A 84 4.41 10.24 -2.84
N GLY A 85 3.19 10.30 -2.29
CA GLY A 85 2.45 9.10 -1.89
C GLY A 85 2.16 8.19 -3.08
N TYR A 86 1.71 8.75 -4.18
CA TYR A 86 1.44 7.99 -5.41
C TYR A 86 2.72 7.38 -6.00
N GLU A 87 3.80 8.15 -6.07
CA GLU A 87 5.10 7.66 -6.56
C GLU A 87 5.62 6.50 -5.72
N LEU A 88 5.47 6.57 -4.38
CA LEU A 88 5.85 5.48 -3.50
C LEU A 88 5.00 4.21 -3.74
N ALA A 89 3.69 4.37 -3.91
CA ALA A 89 2.80 3.27 -4.25
C ALA A 89 3.20 2.60 -5.57
N GLU A 90 3.53 3.39 -6.59
CA GLU A 90 4.00 2.87 -7.88
C GLU A 90 5.36 2.17 -7.77
N ARG A 91 6.25 2.64 -6.90
CA ARG A 91 7.50 1.92 -6.61
C ARG A 91 7.25 0.57 -5.95
N ILE A 92 6.29 0.49 -5.03
CA ILE A 92 5.89 -0.79 -4.44
C ILE A 92 5.35 -1.72 -5.52
N ARG A 93 4.40 -1.24 -6.31
CA ARG A 93 3.74 -2.04 -7.35
C ARG A 93 4.75 -2.58 -8.37
N THR A 94 5.62 -1.73 -8.90
CA THR A 94 6.63 -2.13 -9.89
C THR A 94 7.69 -3.05 -9.29
N THR A 95 8.10 -2.81 -8.05
CA THR A 95 9.04 -3.70 -7.35
C THR A 95 8.47 -5.12 -7.23
N VAL A 96 7.22 -5.25 -6.81
CA VAL A 96 6.55 -6.56 -6.70
C VAL A 96 6.45 -7.23 -8.07
N ALA A 97 6.00 -6.51 -9.10
CA ALA A 97 5.84 -7.04 -10.44
C ALA A 97 7.17 -7.50 -11.08
N ASN A 98 8.28 -6.82 -10.74
CA ASN A 98 9.60 -7.07 -11.34
C ASN A 98 10.44 -8.08 -10.54
N HIS A 99 9.96 -8.59 -9.40
CA HIS A 99 10.67 -9.56 -8.56
C HIS A 99 9.82 -10.83 -8.38
N PRO A 100 9.84 -11.75 -9.39
CA PRO A 100 9.09 -13.00 -9.30
C PRO A 100 9.49 -13.81 -8.08
N PHE A 101 8.53 -14.53 -7.53
CA PHE A 101 8.74 -15.41 -6.39
C PHE A 101 9.08 -16.82 -6.88
N THR A 102 10.14 -17.41 -6.32
CA THR A 102 10.53 -18.78 -6.65
C THR A 102 10.04 -19.75 -5.58
N TRP A 103 9.32 -20.77 -6.01
CA TRP A 103 8.80 -21.83 -5.18
C TRP A 103 9.07 -23.20 -5.79
N ARG A 104 9.90 -24.01 -5.12
CA ARG A 104 10.20 -25.39 -5.54
C ARG A 104 10.49 -25.50 -7.05
N GLN A 105 11.47 -24.73 -7.52
CA GLN A 105 11.91 -24.68 -8.94
C GLN A 105 10.88 -24.05 -9.90
N GLN A 106 9.77 -23.54 -9.40
CA GLN A 106 8.79 -22.79 -10.20
C GLN A 106 8.91 -21.30 -9.94
N THR A 107 8.69 -20.51 -10.96
CA THR A 107 8.67 -19.05 -10.86
C THR A 107 7.24 -18.54 -10.93
N LEU A 108 6.83 -17.79 -9.89
CA LEU A 108 5.51 -17.20 -9.76
C LEU A 108 5.61 -15.69 -9.99
N SER A 109 4.88 -15.20 -10.97
CA SER A 109 4.72 -13.76 -11.17
C SER A 109 3.67 -13.23 -10.20
N LEU A 110 4.04 -12.21 -9.41
CA LEU A 110 3.15 -11.57 -8.47
C LEU A 110 2.87 -10.14 -8.92
N THR A 111 1.65 -9.71 -8.76
CA THR A 111 1.25 -8.30 -8.87
C THR A 111 0.43 -7.89 -7.67
N VAL A 112 0.28 -6.60 -7.48
CA VAL A 112 -0.47 -6.02 -6.37
C VAL A 112 -1.39 -4.92 -6.89
N SER A 113 -2.60 -4.88 -6.37
CA SER A 113 -3.53 -3.77 -6.57
C SER A 113 -3.46 -2.85 -5.37
N ILE A 114 -3.45 -1.55 -5.60
CA ILE A 114 -3.26 -0.53 -4.57
C ILE A 114 -4.36 0.53 -4.70
N GLY A 115 -4.91 0.93 -3.56
CA GLY A 115 -5.77 2.10 -3.44
C GLY A 115 -5.18 3.11 -2.47
N LEU A 116 -5.30 4.39 -2.76
CA LEU A 116 -4.75 5.49 -1.96
C LEU A 116 -5.85 6.38 -1.39
N GLY A 117 -5.60 6.85 -0.16
CA GLY A 117 -6.23 8.01 0.43
C GLY A 117 -5.16 8.96 0.95
N SER A 118 -5.27 10.25 0.66
CA SER A 118 -4.27 11.24 1.05
C SER A 118 -4.92 12.50 1.61
N GLY A 119 -4.31 13.12 2.60
CA GLY A 119 -4.79 14.35 3.18
C GLY A 119 -3.94 14.86 4.34
N LYS A 120 -4.23 16.09 4.74
CA LYS A 120 -3.58 16.72 5.90
C LYS A 120 -4.16 16.16 7.20
N ALA A 121 -3.30 15.95 8.18
CA ALA A 121 -3.67 15.54 9.52
C ALA A 121 -2.92 16.36 10.57
N GLU A 122 -3.66 16.94 11.51
CA GLU A 122 -3.09 17.43 12.73
C GLU A 122 -2.82 16.26 13.70
N SER A 123 -1.80 16.36 14.54
CA SER A 123 -1.36 15.23 15.36
C SER A 123 -2.47 14.64 16.24
N TRP A 124 -3.32 15.48 16.83
CA TRP A 124 -4.42 15.01 17.70
C TRP A 124 -5.59 14.35 16.94
N GLN A 125 -5.60 14.46 15.59
CA GLN A 125 -6.62 13.88 14.71
C GLN A 125 -6.10 12.68 13.92
N LEU A 126 -4.92 12.19 14.24
CA LEU A 126 -4.20 11.22 13.39
C LEU A 126 -5.02 9.95 13.17
N THR A 127 -5.59 9.39 14.24
CA THR A 127 -6.40 8.18 14.14
C THR A 127 -7.71 8.43 13.36
N GLU A 128 -8.36 9.56 13.58
CA GLU A 128 -9.59 9.93 12.86
C GLU A 128 -9.32 10.13 11.36
N VAL A 129 -8.28 10.89 11.04
CA VAL A 129 -7.88 11.12 9.64
C VAL A 129 -7.44 9.82 8.99
N PHE A 130 -6.68 8.97 9.68
CA PHE A 130 -6.31 7.65 9.20
C PHE A 130 -7.54 6.83 8.80
N ASN A 131 -8.57 6.76 9.65
CA ASN A 131 -9.79 6.01 9.35
C ASN A 131 -10.51 6.55 8.11
N LYS A 132 -10.54 7.87 7.94
CA LYS A 132 -11.12 8.53 6.77
C LYS A 132 -10.33 8.17 5.50
N LEU A 133 -9.02 8.29 5.55
CA LEU A 133 -8.14 7.98 4.42
C LEU A 133 -8.15 6.48 4.08
N MET A 134 -8.32 5.63 5.09
CA MET A 134 -8.48 4.19 4.91
C MET A 134 -9.74 3.87 4.11
N ALA A 135 -10.86 4.55 4.40
CA ALA A 135 -12.09 4.38 3.62
C ALA A 135 -11.93 4.82 2.16
N GLU A 136 -11.23 5.94 1.91
CA GLU A 136 -10.88 6.38 0.56
C GLU A 136 -9.98 5.35 -0.16
N ALA A 137 -8.98 4.85 0.54
CA ALA A 137 -8.06 3.83 0.00
C ALA A 137 -8.80 2.54 -0.36
N ASP A 138 -9.75 2.13 0.45
CA ASP A 138 -10.58 0.94 0.19
C ASP A 138 -11.41 1.08 -1.08
N ASP A 139 -12.06 2.22 -1.27
CA ASP A 139 -12.81 2.53 -2.50
C ASP A 139 -11.90 2.51 -3.73
N HIS A 140 -10.72 3.07 -3.65
CA HIS A 140 -9.76 3.09 -4.75
C HIS A 140 -9.15 1.70 -5.01
N LEU A 141 -8.91 0.91 -3.97
CA LEU A 141 -8.47 -0.49 -4.13
C LEU A 141 -9.50 -1.29 -4.92
N TYR A 142 -10.77 -1.13 -4.59
CA TYR A 142 -11.86 -1.76 -5.34
C TYR A 142 -11.81 -1.35 -6.82
N ARG A 143 -11.59 -0.06 -7.12
CA ARG A 143 -11.44 0.43 -8.50
C ARG A 143 -10.24 -0.19 -9.20
N SER A 144 -9.09 -0.31 -8.53
CA SER A 144 -7.90 -0.96 -9.08
C SER A 144 -8.18 -2.40 -9.49
N LYS A 145 -8.86 -3.16 -8.62
CA LYS A 145 -9.26 -4.54 -8.91
C LYS A 145 -10.23 -4.62 -10.08
N LYS A 146 -11.23 -3.76 -10.14
CA LYS A 146 -12.22 -3.69 -11.23
C LYS A 146 -11.61 -3.29 -12.57
N ALA A 147 -10.62 -2.42 -12.56
CA ALA A 147 -9.97 -1.92 -13.76
C ALA A 147 -8.95 -2.90 -14.38
N GLY A 148 -8.71 -4.05 -13.77
CA GLY A 148 -7.84 -5.09 -14.30
C GLY A 148 -6.65 -5.46 -13.42
N ARG A 149 -6.62 -4.99 -12.17
CA ARG A 149 -5.55 -5.27 -11.21
C ARG A 149 -4.20 -4.69 -11.61
N ASN A 150 -3.15 -5.00 -10.85
CA ASN A 150 -1.79 -4.52 -11.08
C ASN A 150 -1.75 -3.03 -11.39
N ARG A 151 -2.33 -2.23 -10.52
CA ARG A 151 -2.40 -0.77 -10.65
C ARG A 151 -2.69 -0.07 -9.34
N THR A 152 -2.36 1.21 -9.32
CA THR A 152 -2.68 2.13 -8.23
C THR A 152 -3.81 3.05 -8.65
N SER A 153 -4.82 3.20 -7.79
CA SER A 153 -5.92 4.15 -7.98
C SER A 153 -5.95 5.17 -6.85
N ALA A 154 -6.23 6.42 -7.20
CA ALA A 154 -6.32 7.56 -6.31
C ALA A 154 -7.41 8.52 -6.82
N ARG A 155 -7.64 9.61 -6.08
CA ARG A 155 -8.54 10.67 -6.57
C ARG A 155 -8.00 11.25 -7.88
N VAL A 156 -8.89 11.70 -8.77
CA VAL A 156 -8.52 12.26 -10.07
C VAL A 156 -7.49 13.39 -9.95
N ALA A 157 -7.60 14.24 -8.93
CA ALA A 157 -6.63 15.30 -8.68
C ALA A 157 -5.23 14.76 -8.32
N ASP A 158 -5.17 13.68 -7.54
CA ASP A 158 -3.92 13.01 -7.17
C ASP A 158 -3.29 12.34 -8.40
N GLU A 159 -4.10 11.72 -9.25
CA GLU A 159 -3.67 11.10 -10.51
C GLU A 159 -3.11 12.15 -11.48
N GLN A 160 -3.71 13.33 -11.57
CA GLN A 160 -3.20 14.43 -12.40
C GLN A 160 -1.85 14.94 -11.91
N ILE A 161 -1.64 15.02 -10.60
CA ILE A 161 -0.35 15.38 -10.00
C ILE A 161 0.72 14.33 -10.33
N ALA A 162 0.34 13.06 -10.37
CA ALA A 162 1.23 11.93 -10.64
C ALA A 162 1.54 11.75 -12.13
N ALA A 163 0.74 12.32 -13.05
CA ALA A 163 1.00 12.25 -14.48
C ALA A 163 2.36 12.87 -14.80
N PRO A 164 3.20 12.24 -15.66
CA PRO A 164 4.45 12.85 -16.08
C PRO A 164 4.15 14.20 -16.72
N SER A 165 4.89 15.23 -16.32
CA SER A 165 4.85 16.52 -17.00
C SER A 165 5.21 16.25 -18.46
N GLY A 166 4.24 16.45 -19.37
CA GLY A 166 4.47 16.28 -20.79
C GLY A 166 5.70 17.11 -21.17
N SER A 167 6.67 16.48 -21.80
CA SER A 167 7.74 17.20 -22.44
C SER A 167 7.09 18.16 -23.44
N GLU A 168 7.07 19.44 -23.11
CA GLU A 168 6.87 20.46 -24.10
C GLU A 168 8.02 20.34 -25.09
N THR A 169 7.73 19.73 -26.20
CA THR A 169 8.58 19.85 -27.40
C THR A 169 8.31 21.16 -28.10
#